data_61f3fcf65972636797e1bd8aff4b5744
#
_entry.id   61f3fcf65972636797e1bd8aff4b5744
#
_cell.length_a   1.000
_cell.length_b   1.000
_cell.length_c   1.000
_cell.angle_alpha   90.00
_cell.angle_beta   90.00
_cell.angle_gamma   90.00
#
_symmetry.space_group_name_H-M   'P 1'
#
loop_
_entity.id
_entity.type
_entity.pdbx_description
1 polymer ?
#
loop_
_entity_poly.entity_id
_entity_poly.type
_entity_poly.pdbx_seq_one_letter_code
_entity_poly.pdbx_strand_id
1 'polypeptide(L)'
;CSYTSSSKSEKIVKRRTKAEIIFSNVKSKKSGLPFLRVNFFGLKTAVPAVILFRALGVRNDKELVERICEGDIDNEMVNLIYPSIYQANEIMGLSLEDSPDLSTESKENAIKYCQSREKAMKFLKNYINLPLSVEDILRYNLFPHLNDDLTQKVMLLSYMFYSVLSCQLGRRKLDIRDEFKNKRVELAGGLIKEKLKRLIYLFLLNFKRRLEKLTMTADDFRQHLECHVDGSIITKGFKLGSL
;
A
#
# COMPACT_ATOMS: atom_id res chain seq x y z
N CYS A 1 2.31 1.48 13.38
CA CYS A 1 2.17 0.18 12.68
C CYS A 1 2.76 0.28 11.28
N SER A 2 3.42 -0.73 10.81
CA SER A 2 3.90 -0.79 9.43
C SER A 2 3.59 -2.16 8.83
N TYR A 3 3.09 -2.15 7.60
CA TYR A 3 2.79 -3.35 6.84
C TYR A 3 3.59 -3.36 5.54
N THR A 4 4.23 -4.46 5.23
CA THR A 4 4.97 -4.64 3.98
C THR A 4 4.21 -5.60 3.09
N SER A 5 3.68 -5.11 1.99
CA SER A 5 2.98 -5.90 0.99
C SER A 5 3.88 -6.20 -0.19
N SER A 6 3.66 -7.35 -0.83
CA SER A 6 4.34 -7.75 -2.05
C SER A 6 3.32 -7.94 -3.17
N SER A 7 3.63 -7.42 -4.35
CA SER A 7 2.84 -7.69 -5.54
C SER A 7 2.99 -9.16 -5.96
N LYS A 8 1.91 -9.76 -6.46
CA LYS A 8 1.92 -11.10 -7.07
C LYS A 8 2.42 -11.08 -8.53
N SER A 9 2.75 -9.91 -9.08
CA SER A 9 3.26 -9.77 -10.45
C SER A 9 4.67 -10.36 -10.59
N GLU A 10 5.10 -10.55 -11.84
CA GLU A 10 6.40 -11.15 -12.20
C GLU A 10 7.62 -10.51 -11.51
N LYS A 11 7.54 -9.23 -11.18
CA LYS A 11 8.53 -8.55 -10.33
C LYS A 11 7.96 -8.42 -8.93
N ILE A 12 8.53 -9.15 -7.97
CA ILE A 12 8.16 -9.03 -6.55
C ILE A 12 8.58 -7.65 -6.06
N VAL A 13 7.66 -6.71 -6.09
CA VAL A 13 7.87 -5.37 -5.56
C VAL A 13 7.31 -5.31 -4.15
N LYS A 14 8.20 -5.21 -3.17
CA LYS A 14 7.80 -5.02 -1.78
C LYS A 14 7.48 -3.54 -1.55
N ARG A 15 6.26 -3.24 -1.13
CA ARG A 15 5.78 -1.89 -0.78
C ARG A 15 5.50 -1.82 0.71
N ARG A 16 5.99 -0.80 1.37
CA ARG A 16 5.77 -0.59 2.80
C ARG A 16 4.76 0.52 3.01
N THR A 17 3.70 0.24 3.76
CA THR A 17 2.74 1.22 4.25
C THR A 17 2.92 1.39 5.75
N LYS A 18 2.99 2.63 6.22
CA LYS A 18 3.17 2.99 7.61
C LYS A 18 1.99 3.84 8.08
N ALA A 19 1.27 3.36 9.09
CA ALA A 19 0.28 4.13 9.83
C ALA A 19 0.90 4.59 11.15
N GLU A 20 0.79 5.87 11.46
CA GLU A 20 1.42 6.48 12.64
C GLU A 20 0.51 7.52 13.28
N ILE A 21 0.67 7.68 14.59
CA ILE A 21 0.09 8.78 15.37
C ILE A 21 1.23 9.76 15.63
N ILE A 22 1.02 11.01 15.27
CA ILE A 22 1.97 12.09 15.52
C ILE A 22 1.31 13.07 16.46
N PHE A 23 1.95 13.33 17.59
CA PHE A 23 1.53 14.39 18.49
C PHE A 23 2.11 15.70 18.02
N SER A 24 1.25 16.70 17.76
CA SER A 24 1.73 18.00 17.33
C SER A 24 2.37 18.75 18.50
N ASN A 25 3.68 18.87 18.48
CA ASN A 25 4.38 19.85 19.29
C ASN A 25 4.26 21.23 18.63
N VAL A 26 3.13 21.89 18.81
CA VAL A 26 3.04 23.31 18.46
C VAL A 26 3.86 24.07 19.50
N LYS A 27 4.93 24.73 19.05
CA LYS A 27 5.89 25.48 19.89
C LYS A 27 5.27 26.57 20.79
N SER A 28 3.98 26.83 20.70
CA SER A 28 3.29 27.89 21.44
C SER A 28 2.14 27.45 22.33
N LYS A 29 1.60 26.24 22.21
CA LYS A 29 0.56 25.73 23.14
C LYS A 29 0.72 24.23 23.30
N LYS A 30 0.77 23.76 24.55
CA LYS A 30 0.90 22.36 24.98
C LYS A 30 -0.34 21.48 24.67
N SER A 31 -0.92 21.59 23.52
CA SER A 31 -1.98 20.69 23.09
C SER A 31 -1.36 19.62 22.19
N GLY A 32 -0.76 18.62 22.82
CA GLY A 32 -0.29 17.43 22.11
C GLY A 32 -1.44 16.61 21.55
N LEU A 33 -2.22 17.21 20.63
CA LEU A 33 -3.31 16.52 19.97
C LEU A 33 -2.77 15.43 19.05
N PRO A 34 -3.34 14.24 19.12
CA PRO A 34 -2.93 13.11 18.26
C PRO A 34 -3.46 13.32 16.84
N PHE A 35 -2.57 13.21 15.86
CA PHE A 35 -2.94 13.22 14.44
C PHE A 35 -2.57 11.90 13.78
N LEU A 36 -3.54 11.30 13.11
CA LEU A 36 -3.38 10.07 12.35
C LEU A 36 -2.80 10.38 10.99
N ARG A 37 -1.66 9.79 10.66
CA ARG A 37 -0.99 9.96 9.37
C ARG A 37 -0.63 8.63 8.73
N VAL A 38 -0.60 8.62 7.41
CA VAL A 38 -0.20 7.46 6.59
C VAL A 38 0.94 7.86 5.68
N ASN A 39 1.92 6.98 5.58
CA ASN A 39 2.98 7.08 4.58
C ASN A 39 3.08 5.76 3.82
N PHE A 40 3.10 5.82 2.49
CA PHE A 40 3.30 4.68 1.62
C PHE A 40 4.11 5.09 0.39
N PHE A 41 4.52 4.10 -0.39
CA PHE A 41 5.38 4.34 -1.54
C PHE A 41 4.70 5.24 -2.59
N GLY A 42 5.40 6.29 -2.98
CA GLY A 42 4.92 7.28 -3.96
C GLY A 42 4.51 8.61 -3.34
N LEU A 43 4.50 8.72 -2.01
CA LEU A 43 4.28 9.99 -1.30
C LEU A 43 5.60 10.66 -0.94
N LYS A 44 5.64 11.99 -1.02
CA LYS A 44 6.74 12.84 -0.54
C LYS A 44 6.84 12.84 0.97
N THR A 45 5.69 13.00 1.62
CA THR A 45 5.55 13.09 3.08
C THR A 45 4.30 12.32 3.53
N ALA A 46 4.20 12.04 4.84
CA ALA A 46 3.02 11.41 5.40
C ALA A 46 1.79 12.32 5.26
N VAL A 47 0.68 11.77 4.82
CA VAL A 47 -0.59 12.46 4.61
C VAL A 47 -1.56 12.19 5.75
N PRO A 48 -2.52 13.11 6.05
CA PRO A 48 -3.57 12.86 7.01
C PRO A 48 -4.41 11.64 6.62
N ALA A 49 -4.61 10.73 7.56
CA ALA A 49 -5.31 9.48 7.31
C ALA A 49 -6.75 9.68 6.83
N VAL A 50 -7.48 10.63 7.42
CA VAL A 50 -8.87 10.92 7.07
C VAL A 50 -9.03 11.30 5.60
N ILE A 51 -8.11 12.13 5.07
CA ILE A 51 -8.12 12.52 3.65
C ILE A 51 -7.89 11.30 2.75
N LEU A 52 -6.99 10.39 3.17
CA LEU A 52 -6.77 9.16 2.43
C LEU A 52 -8.00 8.24 2.45
N PHE A 53 -8.67 8.09 3.59
CA PHE A 53 -9.92 7.31 3.69
C PHE A 53 -11.02 7.87 2.77
N ARG A 54 -11.19 9.18 2.71
CA ARG A 54 -12.15 9.82 1.79
C ARG A 54 -11.78 9.58 0.32
N ALA A 55 -10.51 9.66 -0.02
CA ALA A 55 -10.05 9.33 -1.38
C ALA A 55 -10.29 7.87 -1.74
N LEU A 56 -10.20 6.95 -0.78
CA LEU A 56 -10.49 5.52 -0.96
C LEU A 56 -12.00 5.21 -1.02
N GLY A 57 -12.86 6.17 -0.68
CA GLY A 57 -14.29 6.01 -0.84
C GLY A 57 -15.11 5.89 0.45
N VAL A 58 -14.52 6.21 1.60
CA VAL A 58 -15.29 6.33 2.86
C VAL A 58 -16.16 7.59 2.78
N ARG A 59 -17.45 7.43 3.01
CA ARG A 59 -18.44 8.47 2.74
C ARG A 59 -18.50 9.52 3.84
N ASN A 60 -18.57 9.06 5.09
CA ASN A 60 -18.84 9.89 6.27
C ASN A 60 -17.81 9.70 7.35
N ASP A 61 -17.70 10.68 8.23
CA ASP A 61 -16.83 10.61 9.40
C ASP A 61 -17.31 9.55 10.40
N LYS A 62 -18.62 9.32 10.48
CA LYS A 62 -19.21 8.25 11.30
C LYS A 62 -18.79 6.88 10.78
N GLU A 63 -18.91 6.63 9.47
CA GLU A 63 -18.45 5.38 8.83
C GLU A 63 -16.95 5.16 9.07
N LEU A 64 -16.15 6.23 9.01
CA LEU A 64 -14.72 6.16 9.27
C LEU A 64 -14.43 5.69 10.70
N VAL A 65 -15.11 6.28 11.70
CA VAL A 65 -14.96 5.89 13.10
C VAL A 65 -15.40 4.45 13.32
N GLU A 66 -16.57 4.06 12.81
CA GLU A 66 -17.09 2.68 12.90
C GLU A 66 -16.11 1.66 12.30
N ARG A 67 -15.51 1.96 11.15
CA ARG A 67 -14.53 1.09 10.50
C ARG A 67 -13.21 1.00 11.26
N ILE A 68 -12.73 2.10 11.85
CA ILE A 68 -11.49 2.08 12.64
C ILE A 68 -11.71 1.38 13.97
N CYS A 69 -12.87 1.57 14.62
CA CYS A 69 -13.18 0.95 15.90
C CYS A 69 -13.71 -0.50 15.77
N GLU A 70 -13.80 -1.04 14.55
CA GLU A 70 -14.32 -2.41 14.29
C GLU A 70 -15.74 -2.66 14.87
N GLY A 71 -16.56 -1.59 14.96
CA GLY A 71 -17.91 -1.65 15.51
C GLY A 71 -17.99 -1.50 17.03
N ASP A 72 -16.90 -1.63 17.76
CA ASP A 72 -16.84 -1.36 19.20
C ASP A 72 -16.45 0.12 19.44
N ILE A 73 -17.47 0.97 19.40
CA ILE A 73 -17.28 2.42 19.52
C ILE A 73 -16.98 2.78 20.98
N ASP A 74 -15.71 2.89 21.27
CA ASP A 74 -15.22 3.32 22.57
C ASP A 74 -14.90 4.81 22.58
N ASN A 75 -15.45 5.53 23.56
CA ASN A 75 -15.27 6.97 23.71
C ASN A 75 -13.80 7.39 23.76
N GLU A 76 -12.92 6.60 24.40
CA GLU A 76 -11.50 6.91 24.49
C GLU A 76 -10.83 6.85 23.11
N MET A 77 -11.17 5.85 22.29
CA MET A 77 -10.62 5.68 20.95
C MET A 77 -11.13 6.78 20.01
N VAL A 78 -12.41 7.11 20.11
CA VAL A 78 -13.04 8.20 19.34
C VAL A 78 -12.36 9.55 19.64
N ASN A 79 -12.06 9.84 20.93
CA ASN A 79 -11.36 11.05 21.32
C ASN A 79 -9.97 11.19 20.72
N LEU A 80 -9.28 10.07 20.43
CA LEU A 80 -8.00 10.08 19.72
C LEU A 80 -8.14 10.30 18.21
N ILE A 81 -9.28 9.92 17.62
CA ILE A 81 -9.52 10.05 16.17
C ILE A 81 -10.03 11.46 15.84
N TYR A 82 -10.86 12.04 16.71
CA TYR A 82 -11.57 13.30 16.47
C TYR A 82 -10.68 14.48 16.04
N PRO A 83 -9.50 14.72 16.64
CA PRO A 83 -8.60 15.79 16.22
C PRO A 83 -8.14 15.63 14.76
N SER A 84 -7.99 14.39 14.29
CA SER A 84 -7.59 14.10 12.92
C SER A 84 -8.72 14.39 11.92
N ILE A 85 -9.96 14.15 12.31
CA ILE A 85 -11.15 14.48 11.51
C ILE A 85 -11.27 16.00 11.40
N TYR A 86 -11.17 16.70 12.51
CA TYR A 86 -11.24 18.16 12.52
C TYR A 86 -10.16 18.80 11.64
N GLN A 87 -8.91 18.36 11.76
CA GLN A 87 -7.81 18.83 10.92
C GLN A 87 -8.06 18.58 9.43
N ALA A 88 -8.59 17.41 9.08
CA ALA A 88 -8.87 17.07 7.69
C ALA A 88 -10.00 17.94 7.11
N ASN A 89 -11.03 18.22 7.89
CA ASN A 89 -12.14 19.11 7.52
C ASN A 89 -11.64 20.54 7.29
N GLU A 90 -10.82 21.05 8.20
CA GLU A 90 -10.20 22.38 8.06
C GLU A 90 -9.35 22.48 6.79
N ILE A 91 -8.48 21.49 6.54
CA ILE A 91 -7.62 21.46 5.35
C ILE A 91 -8.43 21.41 4.05
N MET A 92 -9.55 20.69 4.04
CA MET A 92 -10.40 20.53 2.84
C MET A 92 -11.44 21.65 2.71
N GLY A 93 -11.53 22.57 3.69
CA GLY A 93 -12.55 23.61 3.71
C GLY A 93 -13.96 23.04 3.72
N LEU A 94 -14.17 21.99 4.54
CA LEU A 94 -15.48 21.38 4.78
C LEU A 94 -15.98 21.87 6.15
N SER A 95 -17.19 22.46 6.16
CA SER A 95 -17.86 22.75 7.43
C SER A 95 -18.38 21.46 8.07
N LEU A 96 -18.52 21.43 9.38
CA LEU A 96 -19.06 20.29 10.12
C LEU A 96 -20.48 19.92 9.68
N GLU A 97 -21.23 20.90 9.13
CA GLU A 97 -22.57 20.74 8.59
C GLU A 97 -22.60 20.07 7.20
N ASP A 98 -21.46 20.03 6.50
CA ASP A 98 -21.30 19.41 5.18
C ASP A 98 -21.01 17.91 5.24
N SER A 99 -20.88 17.32 6.44
CA SER A 99 -20.75 15.87 6.59
C SER A 99 -22.09 15.22 6.24
N PRO A 100 -22.14 14.36 5.20
CA PRO A 100 -23.39 13.76 4.77
C PRO A 100 -23.93 12.82 5.86
N ASP A 101 -25.14 13.12 6.37
CA ASP A 101 -25.84 12.25 7.31
C ASP A 101 -26.29 10.94 6.64
N LEU A 102 -26.08 9.83 7.33
CA LEU A 102 -26.36 8.48 6.83
C LEU A 102 -27.86 8.19 6.71
N SER A 103 -28.73 9.04 7.26
CA SER A 103 -30.15 8.73 7.42
C SER A 103 -31.00 8.92 6.16
N THR A 104 -30.48 9.59 5.15
CA THR A 104 -31.21 9.84 3.90
C THR A 104 -30.31 9.60 2.68
N GLU A 105 -30.67 8.62 1.85
CA GLU A 105 -30.13 8.44 0.51
C GLU A 105 -30.64 9.55 -0.44
N SER A 106 -30.37 10.79 -0.11
CA SER A 106 -30.75 11.91 -0.93
C SER A 106 -29.68 12.17 -2.00
N LYS A 107 -30.11 12.63 -3.18
CA LYS A 107 -29.21 13.04 -4.27
C LYS A 107 -28.19 14.08 -3.80
N GLU A 108 -28.53 14.91 -2.82
CA GLU A 108 -27.67 15.93 -2.22
C GLU A 108 -26.49 15.31 -1.47
N ASN A 109 -26.72 14.23 -0.71
CA ASN A 109 -25.66 13.52 0.00
C ASN A 109 -24.68 12.84 -0.96
N ALA A 110 -25.16 12.33 -2.08
CA ALA A 110 -24.29 11.76 -3.12
C ALA A 110 -23.40 12.84 -3.77
N ILE A 111 -23.94 14.03 -4.02
CA ILE A 111 -23.17 15.17 -4.57
C ILE A 111 -22.11 15.63 -3.58
N LYS A 112 -22.47 15.80 -2.30
CA LYS A 112 -21.51 16.17 -1.23
C LYS A 112 -20.38 15.15 -1.10
N TYR A 113 -20.70 13.86 -1.17
CA TYR A 113 -19.72 12.78 -1.18
C TYR A 113 -18.75 12.87 -2.36
N CYS A 114 -19.26 13.03 -3.57
CA CYS A 114 -18.42 13.17 -4.76
C CYS A 114 -17.48 14.38 -4.63
N GLN A 115 -17.97 15.52 -4.16
CA GLN A 115 -17.18 16.73 -3.94
C GLN A 115 -16.09 16.52 -2.87
N SER A 116 -16.41 15.84 -1.77
CA SER A 116 -15.46 15.51 -0.70
C SER A 116 -14.34 14.61 -1.24
N ARG A 117 -14.68 13.59 -2.03
CA ARG A 117 -13.71 12.70 -2.66
C ARG A 117 -12.81 13.42 -3.66
N GLU A 118 -13.38 14.28 -4.51
CA GLU A 118 -12.60 15.08 -5.46
C GLU A 118 -11.63 16.02 -4.77
N LYS A 119 -12.06 16.71 -3.70
CA LYS A 119 -11.18 17.57 -2.89
C LYS A 119 -10.04 16.75 -2.28
N ALA A 120 -10.33 15.56 -1.74
CA ALA A 120 -9.32 14.66 -1.20
C ALA A 120 -8.32 14.21 -2.27
N MET A 121 -8.77 13.86 -3.48
CA MET A 121 -7.92 13.48 -4.59
C MET A 121 -7.03 14.64 -5.07
N LYS A 122 -7.57 15.85 -5.16
CA LYS A 122 -6.80 17.07 -5.50
C LYS A 122 -5.72 17.36 -4.45
N PHE A 123 -6.06 17.20 -3.17
CA PHE A 123 -5.09 17.36 -2.08
C PHE A 123 -3.95 16.34 -2.18
N LEU A 124 -4.27 15.06 -2.37
CA LEU A 124 -3.28 14.00 -2.48
C LEU A 124 -2.32 14.20 -3.65
N LYS A 125 -2.79 14.78 -4.76
CA LYS A 125 -1.94 15.07 -5.93
C LYS A 125 -0.71 15.91 -5.57
N ASN A 126 -0.82 16.84 -4.63
CA ASN A 126 0.29 17.68 -4.20
C ASN A 126 1.39 16.91 -3.43
N TYR A 127 1.01 15.79 -2.83
CA TYR A 127 1.90 14.93 -2.02
C TYR A 127 2.52 13.78 -2.81
N ILE A 128 2.11 13.58 -4.05
CA ILE A 128 2.62 12.52 -4.91
C ILE A 128 3.95 12.94 -5.53
N ASN A 129 4.90 12.00 -5.56
CA ASN A 129 6.23 12.19 -6.17
C ASN A 129 6.40 11.44 -7.49
N LEU A 130 5.37 10.72 -7.94
CA LEU A 130 5.42 9.90 -9.15
C LEU A 130 4.60 10.55 -10.27
N PRO A 131 5.00 10.42 -11.55
CA PRO A 131 4.23 10.90 -12.70
C PRO A 131 3.07 9.96 -13.03
N LEU A 132 2.26 9.62 -12.03
CA LEU A 132 1.12 8.71 -12.13
C LEU A 132 -0.15 9.42 -11.64
N SER A 133 -1.31 8.95 -12.07
CA SER A 133 -2.57 9.45 -11.54
C SER A 133 -2.71 9.07 -10.06
N VAL A 134 -3.48 9.87 -9.30
CA VAL A 134 -3.75 9.57 -7.88
C VAL A 134 -4.43 8.21 -7.75
N GLU A 135 -5.36 7.89 -8.66
CA GLU A 135 -6.07 6.63 -8.66
C GLU A 135 -5.15 5.43 -8.89
N ASP A 136 -4.23 5.51 -9.85
CA ASP A 136 -3.25 4.46 -10.12
C ASP A 136 -2.34 4.21 -8.92
N ILE A 137 -1.95 5.28 -8.23
CA ILE A 137 -1.12 5.17 -7.02
C ILE A 137 -1.90 4.49 -5.88
N LEU A 138 -3.17 4.85 -5.70
CA LEU A 138 -4.02 4.19 -4.70
C LEU A 138 -4.30 2.72 -5.06
N ARG A 139 -4.41 2.39 -6.35
CA ARG A 139 -4.61 1.02 -6.82
C ARG A 139 -3.36 0.16 -6.71
N TYR A 140 -2.22 0.63 -7.19
CA TYR A 140 -1.03 -0.20 -7.37
C TYR A 140 0.04 -0.03 -6.29
N ASN A 141 0.12 1.13 -5.64
CA ASN A 141 1.15 1.39 -4.64
C ASN A 141 0.67 1.18 -3.21
N LEU A 142 -0.60 1.51 -2.91
CA LEU A 142 -1.20 1.22 -1.62
C LEU A 142 -1.67 -0.24 -1.60
N PHE A 143 -1.04 -1.07 -0.77
CA PHE A 143 -1.37 -2.49 -0.62
C PHE A 143 -1.52 -3.26 -1.94
N PRO A 144 -0.45 -3.40 -2.73
CA PRO A 144 -0.51 -4.02 -4.07
C PRO A 144 -1.01 -5.48 -4.07
N HIS A 145 -0.98 -6.17 -2.93
CA HIS A 145 -1.48 -7.55 -2.80
C HIS A 145 -3.02 -7.66 -2.81
N LEU A 146 -3.72 -6.55 -2.57
CA LEU A 146 -5.19 -6.49 -2.59
C LEU A 146 -5.75 -6.06 -3.96
N ASN A 147 -4.89 -5.94 -4.98
CA ASN A 147 -5.25 -5.51 -6.33
C ASN A 147 -6.08 -4.20 -6.33
N ASP A 148 -7.19 -4.16 -7.08
CA ASP A 148 -8.02 -2.97 -7.27
C ASP A 148 -9.17 -2.81 -6.25
N ASP A 149 -9.29 -3.74 -5.30
CA ASP A 149 -10.37 -3.70 -4.30
C ASP A 149 -10.11 -2.62 -3.24
N LEU A 150 -10.71 -1.44 -3.45
CA LEU A 150 -10.57 -0.31 -2.53
C LEU A 150 -11.18 -0.61 -1.16
N THR A 151 -12.23 -1.43 -1.08
CA THR A 151 -12.91 -1.78 0.17
C THR A 151 -11.98 -2.58 1.07
N GLN A 152 -11.31 -3.60 0.53
CA GLN A 152 -10.31 -4.36 1.29
C GLN A 152 -9.13 -3.49 1.73
N LYS A 153 -8.72 -2.52 0.92
CA LYS A 153 -7.66 -1.56 1.31
C LYS A 153 -8.09 -0.68 2.47
N VAL A 154 -9.34 -0.22 2.48
CA VAL A 154 -9.92 0.53 3.61
C VAL A 154 -9.94 -0.34 4.86
N MET A 155 -10.41 -1.58 4.77
CA MET A 155 -10.45 -2.51 5.93
C MET A 155 -9.05 -2.75 6.51
N LEU A 156 -8.07 -3.06 5.67
CA LEU A 156 -6.69 -3.26 6.15
C LEU A 156 -6.10 -2.00 6.80
N LEU A 157 -6.35 -0.84 6.21
CA LEU A 157 -5.90 0.43 6.74
C LEU A 157 -6.58 0.75 8.09
N SER A 158 -7.88 0.48 8.20
CA SER A 158 -8.65 0.63 9.46
C SER A 158 -8.08 -0.27 10.54
N TYR A 159 -7.82 -1.53 10.25
CA TYR A 159 -7.18 -2.46 11.18
C TYR A 159 -5.78 -1.99 11.63
N MET A 160 -4.99 -1.40 10.73
CA MET A 160 -3.70 -0.83 11.10
C MET A 160 -3.86 0.32 12.10
N PHE A 161 -4.85 1.20 11.91
CA PHE A 161 -5.12 2.28 12.86
C PHE A 161 -5.70 1.76 14.17
N TYR A 162 -6.63 0.83 14.14
CA TYR A 162 -7.12 0.15 15.35
C TYR A 162 -5.96 -0.40 16.18
N SER A 163 -5.02 -1.10 15.54
CA SER A 163 -3.85 -1.65 16.23
C SER A 163 -2.96 -0.58 16.85
N VAL A 164 -2.78 0.57 16.18
CA VAL A 164 -1.98 1.69 16.70
C VAL A 164 -2.68 2.37 17.87
N LEU A 165 -3.99 2.62 17.76
CA LEU A 165 -4.80 3.24 18.81
C LEU A 165 -4.90 2.33 20.03
N SER A 166 -5.09 1.03 19.84
CA SER A 166 -5.10 0.05 20.94
C SER A 166 -3.78 0.00 21.69
N CYS A 167 -2.63 0.13 20.98
CA CYS A 167 -1.33 0.25 21.63
C CYS A 167 -1.21 1.58 22.41
N GLN A 168 -1.74 2.68 21.87
CA GLN A 168 -1.71 3.98 22.54
C GLN A 168 -2.54 3.98 23.84
N LEU A 169 -3.67 3.30 23.84
CA LEU A 169 -4.54 3.13 25.01
C LEU A 169 -4.03 2.05 26.00
N GLY A 170 -2.90 1.42 25.71
CA GLY A 170 -2.32 0.37 26.55
C GLY A 170 -3.07 -0.98 26.52
N ARG A 171 -4.07 -1.14 25.65
CA ARG A 171 -4.86 -2.38 25.50
C ARG A 171 -4.07 -3.47 24.80
N ARG A 172 -3.10 -3.10 23.97
CA ARG A 172 -2.19 -4.01 23.24
C ARG A 172 -0.75 -3.69 23.60
N LYS A 173 0.04 -4.72 23.86
CA LYS A 173 1.48 -4.57 24.05
C LYS A 173 2.16 -4.19 22.71
N LEU A 174 3.18 -3.35 22.79
CA LEU A 174 4.00 -3.03 21.64
C LEU A 174 4.76 -4.28 21.18
N ASP A 175 4.68 -4.59 19.92
CA ASP A 175 5.49 -5.65 19.32
C ASP A 175 6.94 -5.18 19.17
N ILE A 176 7.87 -5.96 19.70
CA ILE A 176 9.29 -5.67 19.56
C ILE A 176 9.68 -6.05 18.12
N ARG A 177 10.21 -5.07 17.38
CA ARG A 177 10.64 -5.28 15.98
C ARG A 177 11.64 -6.43 15.83
N ASP A 178 12.52 -6.60 16.83
CA ASP A 178 13.61 -7.56 16.77
C ASP A 178 13.25 -8.93 17.33
N GLU A 179 12.04 -9.14 17.81
CA GLU A 179 11.54 -10.45 18.19
C GLU A 179 11.54 -11.43 17.02
N PHE A 180 11.94 -12.68 17.27
CA PHE A 180 12.00 -13.72 16.22
C PHE A 180 10.64 -13.98 15.55
N LYS A 181 9.52 -13.86 16.28
CA LYS A 181 8.17 -14.01 15.71
C LYS A 181 7.88 -13.00 14.58
N ASN A 182 8.50 -11.81 14.64
CA ASN A 182 8.30 -10.74 13.68
C ASN A 182 9.30 -10.79 12.50
N LYS A 183 10.29 -11.67 12.61
CA LYS A 183 11.29 -11.88 11.55
C LYS A 183 10.87 -13.03 10.63
N ARG A 184 11.30 -12.95 9.39
CA ARG A 184 11.17 -14.05 8.42
C ARG A 184 12.56 -14.46 8.01
N VAL A 185 12.86 -15.75 8.18
CA VAL A 185 14.12 -16.34 7.74
C VAL A 185 14.00 -16.66 6.25
N GLU A 186 14.96 -16.19 5.47
CA GLU A 186 15.05 -16.57 4.06
C GLU A 186 15.67 -17.97 3.98
N LEU A 187 14.85 -18.93 3.57
CA LEU A 187 15.30 -20.31 3.39
C LEU A 187 16.12 -20.43 2.10
N ALA A 188 17.06 -21.37 2.09
CA ALA A 188 17.91 -21.67 0.92
C ALA A 188 17.09 -21.90 -0.35
N GLY A 189 15.95 -22.58 -0.25
CA GLY A 189 15.04 -22.80 -1.38
C GLY A 189 14.48 -21.50 -1.97
N GLY A 190 14.20 -20.48 -1.15
CA GLY A 190 13.78 -19.15 -1.62
C GLY A 190 14.88 -18.45 -2.42
N LEU A 191 16.11 -18.46 -1.92
CA LEU A 191 17.27 -17.86 -2.58
C LEU A 191 17.59 -18.57 -3.90
N ILE A 192 17.56 -19.90 -3.91
CA ILE A 192 17.77 -20.73 -5.12
C ILE A 192 16.68 -20.42 -6.14
N LYS A 193 15.42 -20.33 -5.73
CA LYS A 193 14.29 -19.99 -6.61
C LYS A 193 14.50 -18.66 -7.33
N GLU A 194 14.87 -17.60 -6.59
CA GLU A 194 15.11 -16.28 -7.19
C GLU A 194 16.28 -16.30 -8.17
N LYS A 195 17.36 -16.98 -7.80
CA LYS A 195 18.53 -17.14 -8.69
C LYS A 195 18.17 -17.94 -9.94
N LEU A 196 17.47 -19.06 -9.79
CA LEU A 196 17.02 -19.89 -10.92
C LEU A 196 16.12 -19.11 -11.86
N LYS A 197 15.15 -18.38 -11.34
CA LYS A 197 14.24 -17.54 -12.13
C LYS A 197 15.01 -16.53 -13.00
N ARG A 198 16.03 -15.88 -12.42
CA ARG A 198 16.89 -14.95 -13.14
C ARG A 198 17.69 -15.64 -14.25
N LEU A 199 18.24 -16.82 -13.97
CA LEU A 199 19.03 -17.59 -14.94
C LEU A 199 18.16 -18.10 -16.09
N ILE A 200 16.95 -18.58 -15.80
CA ILE A 200 15.99 -19.00 -16.83
C ILE A 200 15.61 -17.80 -17.71
N TYR A 201 15.35 -16.64 -17.12
CA TYR A 201 15.06 -15.43 -17.91
C TYR A 201 16.22 -15.07 -18.86
N LEU A 202 17.46 -15.10 -18.38
CA LEU A 202 18.63 -14.83 -19.22
C LEU A 202 18.81 -15.89 -20.31
N PHE A 203 18.55 -17.16 -19.99
CA PHE A 203 18.54 -18.24 -20.95
C PHE A 203 17.53 -18.00 -22.07
N LEU A 204 16.27 -17.71 -21.72
CA LEU A 204 15.21 -17.43 -22.70
C LEU A 204 15.52 -16.19 -23.56
N LEU A 205 16.10 -15.15 -22.98
CA LEU A 205 16.49 -13.95 -23.71
C LEU A 205 17.58 -14.26 -24.75
N ASN A 206 18.58 -15.05 -24.35
CA ASN A 206 19.66 -15.45 -25.29
C ASN A 206 19.16 -16.43 -26.35
N PHE A 207 18.27 -17.33 -25.97
CA PHE A 207 17.62 -18.24 -26.93
C PHE A 207 16.83 -17.45 -27.97
N LYS A 208 16.00 -16.49 -27.53
CA LYS A 208 15.26 -15.59 -28.42
C LYS A 208 16.21 -14.86 -29.40
N ARG A 209 17.30 -14.26 -28.87
CA ARG A 209 18.30 -13.57 -29.72
C ARG A 209 18.99 -14.48 -30.75
N ARG A 210 19.20 -15.76 -30.39
CA ARG A 210 19.72 -16.73 -31.34
C ARG A 210 18.70 -17.04 -32.44
N LEU A 211 17.42 -17.25 -32.06
CA LEU A 211 16.35 -17.49 -33.03
C LEU A 211 16.16 -16.33 -34.00
N GLU A 212 16.21 -15.11 -33.53
CA GLU A 212 16.07 -13.89 -34.35
C GLU A 212 17.19 -13.78 -35.42
N LYS A 213 18.33 -14.40 -35.19
CA LYS A 213 19.46 -14.43 -36.15
C LYS A 213 19.40 -15.58 -37.18
N LEU A 214 18.50 -16.53 -36.93
CA LEU A 214 18.37 -17.70 -37.81
C LEU A 214 17.39 -17.38 -38.95
N THR A 215 17.84 -17.49 -40.17
CA THR A 215 17.01 -17.42 -41.39
C THR A 215 16.58 -18.82 -41.86
N MET A 216 16.39 -19.75 -40.92
CA MET A 216 16.10 -21.16 -41.21
C MET A 216 14.61 -21.38 -41.49
N THR A 217 14.32 -22.43 -42.28
CA THR A 217 12.96 -22.94 -42.42
C THR A 217 12.50 -23.64 -41.14
N ALA A 218 11.18 -23.81 -40.97
CA ALA A 218 10.62 -24.44 -39.78
C ALA A 218 11.08 -25.89 -39.59
N ASP A 219 11.35 -26.59 -40.70
CA ASP A 219 11.78 -27.99 -40.68
C ASP A 219 13.26 -28.12 -40.31
N ASP A 220 14.11 -27.26 -40.85
CA ASP A 220 15.54 -27.20 -40.45
C ASP A 220 15.68 -26.87 -38.95
N PHE A 221 14.83 -25.98 -38.43
CA PHE A 221 14.83 -25.64 -37.02
C PHE A 221 14.47 -26.83 -36.12
N ARG A 222 13.49 -27.64 -36.52
CA ARG A 222 13.10 -28.85 -35.77
C ARG A 222 14.22 -29.89 -35.70
N GLN A 223 14.95 -30.09 -36.81
CA GLN A 223 16.06 -31.05 -36.86
C GLN A 223 17.26 -30.62 -36.00
N HIS A 224 17.52 -29.32 -35.91
CA HIS A 224 18.69 -28.78 -35.22
C HIS A 224 18.37 -28.06 -33.90
N LEU A 225 17.18 -28.29 -33.33
CA LEU A 225 16.75 -27.60 -32.08
C LEU A 225 17.76 -27.76 -30.94
N GLU A 226 18.34 -28.96 -30.78
CA GLU A 226 19.29 -29.24 -29.69
C GLU A 226 20.56 -28.41 -29.80
N CYS A 227 21.04 -28.11 -31.03
CA CYS A 227 22.21 -27.28 -31.25
C CYS A 227 21.98 -25.79 -30.82
N HIS A 228 20.75 -25.34 -30.79
CA HIS A 228 20.41 -23.96 -30.47
C HIS A 228 20.08 -23.76 -28.98
N VAL A 229 19.83 -24.85 -28.24
CA VAL A 229 19.54 -24.81 -26.79
C VAL A 229 20.85 -24.98 -26.02
N ASP A 230 21.34 -23.87 -25.47
CA ASP A 230 22.56 -23.87 -24.66
C ASP A 230 22.25 -23.68 -23.17
N GLY A 231 22.17 -24.79 -22.44
CA GLY A 231 21.93 -24.79 -20.98
C GLY A 231 23.13 -24.36 -20.13
N SER A 232 24.29 -24.09 -20.75
CA SER A 232 25.50 -23.71 -20.01
C SER A 232 25.35 -22.44 -19.18
N ILE A 233 24.45 -21.55 -19.56
CA ILE A 233 24.13 -20.31 -18.82
C ILE A 233 23.60 -20.64 -17.44
N ILE A 234 22.74 -21.66 -17.34
CA ILE A 234 22.15 -22.06 -16.05
C ILE A 234 23.24 -22.71 -15.19
N THR A 235 23.99 -23.65 -15.74
CA THR A 235 25.02 -24.37 -15.00
C THR A 235 26.16 -23.46 -14.55
N LYS A 236 26.68 -22.60 -15.43
CA LYS A 236 27.70 -21.59 -15.10
C LYS A 236 27.18 -20.57 -14.09
N GLY A 237 25.93 -20.12 -14.26
CA GLY A 237 25.31 -19.18 -13.34
C GLY A 237 25.16 -19.71 -11.91
N PHE A 238 24.93 -21.01 -11.73
CA PHE A 238 24.93 -21.64 -10.41
C PHE A 238 26.36 -21.78 -9.85
N LYS A 239 27.34 -22.15 -10.67
CA LYS A 239 28.75 -22.29 -10.24
C LYS A 239 29.37 -20.95 -9.81
N LEU A 240 29.14 -19.87 -10.56
CA LEU A 240 29.70 -18.54 -10.27
C LEU A 240 29.08 -17.83 -9.06
N GLY A 241 28.02 -18.32 -8.49
CA GLY A 241 27.32 -17.69 -7.37
C GLY A 241 27.28 -18.52 -6.10
N SER A 242 28.14 -19.51 -5.98
CA SER A 242 28.31 -20.33 -4.79
C SER A 242 29.41 -19.80 -3.83
N LEU A 243 29.77 -18.53 -3.97
CA LEU A 243 30.64 -17.81 -3.06
C LEU A 243 29.88 -16.69 -2.35
#